data_848cc7b3bf9ba085ea2db59a82b61464
#
_entry.id   848cc7b3bf9ba085ea2db59a82b61464
#
_cell.length_a   1.000
_cell.length_b   1.000
_cell.length_c   1.000
_cell.angle_alpha   90.00
_cell.angle_beta   90.00
_cell.angle_gamma   90.00
#
_symmetry.space_group_name_H-M   'P 1'
#
loop_
_entity.id
_entity.type
_entity.pdbx_description
1 polymer ?
#
loop_
_entity_poly.entity_id
_entity_poly.type
_entity_poly.pdbx_seq_one_letter_code
_entity_poly.pdbx_strand_id
1 'polypeptide(L)'
;MEEKKQVPQIRFKGYVDTWEQRKVSELFRVTRGYVLAATQTETTKTDEKPYPVYSSQTKDQGLMGYYKDYLYEDAITWTTDGANAGTVNYRAGKFYCTNVCGVLLSNEVKANQMIAEALNSVAKGYVSYVGNPKLMNNVMADIVIQIPTQAEEREQLSSFFAKLDNLITLHQRELYKYLRYQILKVRRKS
;
A
#
# COMPACT_ATOMS: atom_id res chain seq x y z
N MET A 1 -8.22 -5.29 32.90
CA MET A 1 -6.92 -4.84 32.36
C MET A 1 -7.15 -3.46 31.78
N GLU A 2 -6.54 -2.42 32.35
CA GLU A 2 -6.64 -1.08 31.77
C GLU A 2 -5.98 -1.09 30.39
N GLU A 3 -6.74 -0.76 29.35
CA GLU A 3 -6.18 -0.47 28.03
C GLU A 3 -5.19 0.69 28.18
N LYS A 4 -3.91 0.41 27.93
CA LYS A 4 -2.91 1.47 27.84
C LYS A 4 -3.30 2.38 26.68
N LYS A 5 -3.88 3.53 27.02
CA LYS A 5 -4.12 4.62 26.06
C LYS A 5 -2.76 5.03 25.45
N GLN A 6 -2.49 4.60 24.24
CA GLN A 6 -1.25 4.96 23.55
C GLN A 6 -1.45 6.28 22.81
N VAL A 7 -0.72 7.29 23.24
CA VAL A 7 -0.61 8.56 22.51
C VAL A 7 0.68 8.48 21.67
N PRO A 8 0.64 8.75 20.36
CA PRO A 8 1.84 8.73 19.53
C PRO A 8 2.84 9.79 20.03
N GLN A 9 4.14 9.46 19.98
CA GLN A 9 5.22 10.36 20.44
C GLN A 9 5.34 11.63 19.60
N ILE A 10 4.98 11.54 18.31
CA ILE A 10 5.00 12.66 17.36
C ILE A 10 3.59 12.80 16.80
N ARG A 11 3.06 14.03 16.86
CA ARG A 11 1.70 14.34 16.46
C ARG A 11 1.60 15.78 15.93
N PHE A 12 0.68 16.04 15.03
CA PHE A 12 0.39 17.42 14.63
C PHE A 12 -0.19 18.22 15.80
N LYS A 13 0.15 19.51 15.85
CA LYS A 13 -0.35 20.40 16.89
C LYS A 13 -1.88 20.52 16.81
N GLY A 14 -2.54 20.42 17.95
CA GLY A 14 -4.00 20.60 18.06
C GLY A 14 -4.76 19.30 18.30
N TYR A 15 -4.14 18.14 18.09
CA TYR A 15 -4.77 16.85 18.40
C TYR A 15 -4.32 16.33 19.76
N VAL A 16 -5.26 16.05 20.63
CA VAL A 16 -5.01 15.60 22.03
C VAL A 16 -5.66 14.25 22.35
N ASP A 17 -6.64 13.81 21.52
CA ASP A 17 -7.37 12.58 21.76
C ASP A 17 -6.46 11.36 21.59
N THR A 18 -6.73 10.30 22.33
CA THR A 18 -6.01 9.03 22.19
C THR A 18 -6.38 8.36 20.87
N TRP A 19 -5.40 7.69 20.26
CA TRP A 19 -5.69 6.80 19.15
C TRP A 19 -6.41 5.56 19.65
N GLU A 20 -7.27 5.01 18.80
CA GLU A 20 -8.03 3.80 19.09
C GLU A 20 -7.43 2.57 18.43
N GLN A 21 -7.57 1.42 19.08
CA GLN A 21 -7.23 0.12 18.51
C GLN A 21 -8.47 -0.45 17.82
N ARG A 22 -8.35 -0.79 16.56
CA ARG A 22 -9.46 -1.32 15.76
C ARG A 22 -9.00 -2.51 14.93
N LYS A 23 -9.85 -3.52 14.83
CA LYS A 23 -9.64 -4.61 13.87
C LYS A 23 -9.88 -4.14 12.45
N VAL A 24 -9.11 -4.69 11.50
CA VAL A 24 -9.30 -4.42 10.07
C VAL A 24 -10.72 -4.75 9.62
N SER A 25 -11.29 -5.86 10.09
CA SER A 25 -12.67 -6.28 9.75
C SER A 25 -13.76 -5.34 10.25
N GLU A 26 -13.50 -4.53 11.27
CA GLU A 26 -14.40 -3.49 11.75
C GLU A 26 -14.39 -2.26 10.82
N LEU A 27 -13.24 -1.95 10.26
CA LEU A 27 -13.01 -0.74 9.47
C LEU A 27 -13.29 -0.94 7.98
N PHE A 28 -13.02 -2.16 7.47
CA PHE A 28 -13.00 -2.46 6.04
C PHE A 28 -13.72 -3.76 5.71
N ARG A 29 -14.31 -3.79 4.52
CA ARG A 29 -14.72 -5.05 3.89
C ARG A 29 -13.50 -5.70 3.22
N VAL A 30 -13.14 -6.89 3.67
CA VAL A 30 -12.02 -7.67 3.17
C VAL A 30 -12.44 -8.46 1.93
N THR A 31 -11.71 -8.31 0.83
CA THR A 31 -11.92 -9.02 -0.42
C THR A 31 -10.59 -9.31 -1.12
N ARG A 32 -10.60 -9.67 -2.39
CA ARG A 32 -9.40 -9.97 -3.19
C ARG A 32 -9.62 -9.63 -4.66
N GLY A 33 -8.52 -9.56 -5.41
CA GLY A 33 -8.54 -9.39 -6.86
C GLY A 33 -8.90 -10.67 -7.60
N TYR A 34 -8.92 -10.59 -8.94
CA TYR A 34 -9.26 -11.69 -9.83
C TYR A 34 -8.09 -12.01 -10.77
N VAL A 35 -8.09 -13.25 -11.27
CA VAL A 35 -7.06 -13.70 -12.21
C VAL A 35 -7.08 -12.82 -13.46
N LEU A 36 -5.89 -12.32 -13.83
CA LEU A 36 -5.65 -11.61 -15.07
C LEU A 36 -4.27 -12.04 -15.60
N ALA A 37 -4.23 -12.52 -16.83
CA ALA A 37 -2.97 -12.90 -17.46
C ALA A 37 -2.15 -11.66 -17.83
N ALA A 38 -0.84 -11.68 -17.57
CA ALA A 38 0.06 -10.57 -17.92
C ALA A 38 0.03 -10.22 -19.40
N THR A 39 -0.22 -11.19 -20.27
CA THR A 39 -0.39 -11.00 -21.73
C THR A 39 -1.57 -10.13 -22.13
N GLN A 40 -2.53 -9.91 -21.22
CA GLN A 40 -3.68 -9.02 -21.45
C GLN A 40 -3.39 -7.57 -21.09
N THR A 41 -2.27 -7.30 -20.42
CA THR A 41 -1.86 -5.96 -19.98
C THR A 41 -0.86 -5.33 -20.92
N GLU A 42 -0.81 -3.99 -20.96
CA GLU A 42 0.23 -3.21 -21.60
C GLU A 42 1.23 -2.69 -20.57
N THR A 43 2.49 -2.54 -20.97
CA THR A 43 3.54 -2.00 -20.08
C THR A 43 3.40 -0.51 -19.81
N THR A 44 2.75 0.21 -20.71
CA THR A 44 2.51 1.65 -20.64
C THR A 44 1.02 1.95 -20.66
N LYS A 45 0.63 3.02 -19.99
CA LYS A 45 -0.75 3.50 -20.00
C LYS A 45 -1.12 4.01 -21.39
N THR A 46 -2.29 3.59 -21.89
CA THR A 46 -2.90 4.07 -23.13
C THR A 46 -4.35 4.48 -22.87
N ASP A 47 -4.99 5.12 -23.86
CA ASP A 47 -6.41 5.49 -23.77
C ASP A 47 -7.32 4.24 -23.74
N GLU A 48 -6.90 3.16 -24.40
CA GLU A 48 -7.62 1.87 -24.41
C GLU A 48 -7.41 1.06 -23.14
N LYS A 49 -6.23 1.21 -22.49
CA LYS A 49 -5.87 0.53 -21.25
C LYS A 49 -5.39 1.54 -20.20
N PRO A 50 -6.33 2.32 -19.61
CA PRO A 50 -6.00 3.44 -18.71
C PRO A 50 -5.77 3.02 -17.26
N TYR A 51 -6.19 1.81 -16.84
CA TYR A 51 -6.21 1.44 -15.43
C TYR A 51 -4.99 0.61 -15.04
N PRO A 52 -4.24 1.00 -13.98
CA PRO A 52 -3.12 0.22 -13.50
C PRO A 52 -3.58 -1.13 -12.94
N VAL A 53 -2.79 -2.16 -13.16
CA VAL A 53 -2.97 -3.51 -12.65
C VAL A 53 -1.88 -3.82 -11.66
N TYR A 54 -2.27 -4.19 -10.44
CA TYR A 54 -1.33 -4.56 -9.38
C TYR A 54 -1.30 -6.06 -9.15
N SER A 55 -0.12 -6.57 -8.80
CA SER A 55 0.15 -7.98 -8.49
C SER A 55 1.23 -8.08 -7.39
N SER A 56 1.70 -9.30 -7.10
CA SER A 56 2.72 -9.57 -6.07
C SER A 56 4.16 -9.16 -6.43
N GLN A 57 4.36 -8.39 -7.49
CA GLN A 57 5.69 -7.97 -7.94
C GLN A 57 6.39 -7.05 -6.93
N THR A 58 7.75 -7.11 -6.90
CA THR A 58 8.58 -6.24 -6.05
C THR A 58 8.82 -4.87 -6.65
N LYS A 59 8.83 -4.78 -7.98
CA LYS A 59 9.09 -3.52 -8.70
C LYS A 59 7.85 -2.65 -8.77
N ASP A 60 8.06 -1.35 -8.84
CA ASP A 60 7.03 -0.34 -9.08
C ASP A 60 5.80 -0.51 -8.15
N GLN A 61 6.05 -0.82 -6.88
CA GLN A 61 5.02 -1.07 -5.87
C GLN A 61 3.99 -2.13 -6.30
N GLY A 62 4.39 -3.11 -7.10
CA GLY A 62 3.54 -4.18 -7.58
C GLY A 62 2.81 -3.90 -8.90
N LEU A 63 3.10 -2.78 -9.58
CA LEU A 63 2.51 -2.49 -10.89
C LEU A 63 2.94 -3.55 -11.91
N MET A 64 1.97 -4.29 -12.45
CA MET A 64 2.17 -5.32 -13.47
C MET A 64 2.04 -4.75 -14.90
N GLY A 65 1.20 -3.74 -15.06
CA GLY A 65 0.88 -3.12 -16.34
C GLY A 65 -0.43 -2.34 -16.29
N TYR A 66 -1.05 -2.16 -17.46
CA TYR A 66 -2.31 -1.42 -17.59
C TYR A 66 -3.35 -2.26 -18.32
N TYR A 67 -4.63 -2.11 -17.96
CA TYR A 67 -5.74 -2.87 -18.50
C TYR A 67 -6.94 -1.96 -18.81
N LYS A 68 -7.86 -2.45 -19.63
CA LYS A 68 -9.04 -1.70 -20.07
C LYS A 68 -10.12 -1.53 -19.00
N ASP A 69 -10.21 -2.47 -18.06
CA ASP A 69 -11.22 -2.48 -17.00
C ASP A 69 -10.57 -2.29 -15.63
N TYR A 70 -11.35 -1.86 -14.64
CA TYR A 70 -10.96 -1.78 -13.24
C TYR A 70 -11.92 -2.60 -12.36
N LEU A 71 -11.44 -2.98 -11.17
CA LEU A 71 -12.25 -3.71 -10.18
C LEU A 71 -12.60 -2.83 -8.98
N TYR A 72 -11.68 -1.95 -8.60
CA TYR A 72 -11.75 -1.19 -7.36
C TYR A 72 -11.29 0.24 -7.57
N GLU A 73 -11.64 1.09 -6.61
CA GLU A 73 -11.25 2.50 -6.57
C GLU A 73 -10.95 2.89 -5.11
N ASP A 74 -9.91 3.72 -4.91
CA ASP A 74 -9.53 4.27 -3.60
C ASP A 74 -9.53 3.24 -2.47
N ALA A 75 -8.71 2.18 -2.61
CA ALA A 75 -8.67 1.06 -1.67
C ALA A 75 -7.24 0.72 -1.22
N ILE A 76 -7.13 -0.03 -0.12
CA ILE A 76 -5.86 -0.57 0.34
C ILE A 76 -5.70 -1.98 -0.22
N THR A 77 -4.51 -2.31 -0.73
CA THR A 77 -4.16 -3.66 -1.19
C THR A 77 -3.04 -4.23 -0.35
N TRP A 78 -3.00 -5.56 -0.23
CA TRP A 78 -1.82 -6.26 0.28
C TRP A 78 -1.48 -7.46 -0.59
N THR A 79 -0.21 -7.82 -0.61
CA THR A 79 0.25 -9.04 -1.27
C THR A 79 -0.07 -10.24 -0.39
N THR A 80 -0.87 -11.17 -0.92
CA THR A 80 -1.31 -12.36 -0.17
C THR A 80 -0.29 -13.47 -0.17
N ASP A 81 0.52 -13.62 -1.23
CA ASP A 81 1.37 -14.78 -1.47
C ASP A 81 2.76 -14.40 -1.98
N GLY A 82 3.76 -15.22 -1.63
CA GLY A 82 5.14 -15.10 -2.13
C GLY A 82 6.03 -14.23 -1.26
N ALA A 83 7.25 -13.94 -1.75
CA ALA A 83 8.29 -13.23 -1.00
C ALA A 83 7.87 -11.86 -0.45
N ASN A 84 6.86 -11.23 -1.06
CA ASN A 84 6.32 -9.94 -0.66
C ASN A 84 5.02 -10.03 0.13
N ALA A 85 4.62 -11.22 0.58
CA ALA A 85 3.43 -11.38 1.41
C ALA A 85 3.44 -10.39 2.58
N GLY A 86 2.29 -9.76 2.84
CA GLY A 86 2.15 -8.75 3.89
C GLY A 86 2.60 -7.33 3.50
N THR A 87 3.05 -7.09 2.27
CA THR A 87 3.30 -5.72 1.80
C THR A 87 1.97 -5.03 1.52
N VAL A 88 1.74 -3.89 2.15
CA VAL A 88 0.48 -3.13 2.10
C VAL A 88 0.70 -1.81 1.35
N ASN A 89 -0.27 -1.41 0.52
CA ASN A 89 -0.23 -0.14 -0.21
C ASN A 89 -1.63 0.46 -0.33
N TYR A 90 -1.74 1.77 -0.25
CA TYR A 90 -2.92 2.51 -0.69
C TYR A 90 -2.89 2.69 -2.21
N ARG A 91 -4.03 2.49 -2.87
CA ARG A 91 -4.22 2.65 -4.31
C ARG A 91 -5.26 3.73 -4.58
N ALA A 92 -4.77 4.90 -4.96
CA ALA A 92 -5.64 6.01 -5.32
C ALA A 92 -6.24 5.81 -6.72
N GLY A 93 -7.50 6.22 -6.90
CA GLY A 93 -8.23 6.12 -8.15
C GLY A 93 -8.58 4.69 -8.55
N LYS A 94 -8.96 4.51 -9.80
CA LYS A 94 -9.43 3.24 -10.35
C LYS A 94 -8.28 2.32 -10.70
N PHE A 95 -8.37 1.04 -10.28
CA PHE A 95 -7.32 0.04 -10.55
C PHE A 95 -7.90 -1.38 -10.66
N TYR A 96 -7.12 -2.24 -11.26
CA TYR A 96 -7.31 -3.69 -11.24
C TYR A 96 -6.26 -4.31 -10.31
N CYS A 97 -6.55 -5.43 -9.68
CA CYS A 97 -5.55 -6.24 -9.02
C CYS A 97 -5.79 -7.72 -9.25
N THR A 98 -4.67 -8.48 -9.29
CA THR A 98 -4.71 -9.91 -9.53
C THR A 98 -5.13 -10.69 -8.27
N ASN A 99 -5.40 -11.97 -8.43
CA ASN A 99 -5.82 -12.88 -7.35
C ASN A 99 -4.79 -13.08 -6.23
N VAL A 100 -3.55 -12.62 -6.42
CA VAL A 100 -2.48 -12.60 -5.39
C VAL A 100 -2.43 -11.30 -4.60
N CYS A 101 -3.43 -10.44 -4.78
CA CYS A 101 -3.65 -9.25 -3.97
C CYS A 101 -4.97 -9.37 -3.20
N GLY A 102 -4.90 -9.17 -1.89
CA GLY A 102 -6.08 -8.87 -1.10
C GLY A 102 -6.44 -7.39 -1.19
N VAL A 103 -7.68 -7.05 -0.91
CA VAL A 103 -8.22 -5.69 -1.01
C VAL A 103 -9.08 -5.35 0.20
N LEU A 104 -8.83 -4.18 0.79
CA LEU A 104 -9.63 -3.60 1.86
C LEU A 104 -10.43 -2.45 1.27
N LEU A 105 -11.73 -2.63 1.21
CA LEU A 105 -12.68 -1.63 0.72
C LEU A 105 -13.22 -0.81 1.89
N SER A 106 -13.27 0.50 1.72
CA SER A 106 -13.82 1.42 2.74
C SER A 106 -15.21 0.97 3.21
N ASN A 107 -15.41 1.00 4.52
CA ASN A 107 -16.68 0.70 5.18
C ASN A 107 -16.92 1.78 6.26
N GLU A 108 -16.41 1.58 7.48
CA GLU A 108 -16.51 2.55 8.58
C GLU A 108 -15.56 3.73 8.40
N VAL A 109 -14.40 3.49 7.81
CA VAL A 109 -13.39 4.54 7.54
C VAL A 109 -12.99 4.54 6.06
N LYS A 110 -12.63 5.72 5.58
CA LYS A 110 -12.07 5.86 4.23
C LYS A 110 -10.66 5.30 4.17
N ALA A 111 -10.40 4.45 3.17
CA ALA A 111 -9.06 3.97 2.86
C ALA A 111 -8.16 5.16 2.46
N ASN A 112 -6.97 5.24 3.05
CA ASN A 112 -6.00 6.28 2.75
C ASN A 112 -4.56 5.83 3.06
N GLN A 113 -3.57 6.66 2.74
CA GLN A 113 -2.16 6.34 2.93
C GLN A 113 -1.80 6.11 4.40
N MET A 114 -2.37 6.89 5.33
CA MET A 114 -2.08 6.74 6.77
C MET A 114 -2.43 5.33 7.26
N ILE A 115 -3.63 4.84 6.89
CA ILE A 115 -4.08 3.51 7.33
C ILE A 115 -3.25 2.41 6.64
N ALA A 116 -2.89 2.60 5.38
CA ALA A 116 -2.00 1.68 4.68
C ALA A 116 -0.63 1.58 5.38
N GLU A 117 -0.06 2.69 5.84
CA GLU A 117 1.20 2.69 6.58
C GLU A 117 1.06 2.04 7.97
N ALA A 118 -0.02 2.32 8.69
CA ALA A 118 -0.30 1.67 9.98
C ALA A 118 -0.38 0.14 9.81
N LEU A 119 -1.06 -0.35 8.76
CA LEU A 119 -1.11 -1.77 8.44
C LEU A 119 0.25 -2.31 7.99
N ASN A 120 0.96 -1.60 7.11
CA ASN A 120 2.24 -2.04 6.57
C ASN A 120 3.30 -2.22 7.67
N SER A 121 3.21 -1.43 8.74
CA SER A 121 4.11 -1.53 9.89
C SER A 121 3.98 -2.84 10.68
N VAL A 122 2.82 -3.49 10.64
CA VAL A 122 2.51 -4.69 11.44
C VAL A 122 2.24 -5.94 10.60
N ALA A 123 1.72 -5.81 9.37
CA ALA A 123 1.19 -6.91 8.57
C ALA A 123 2.20 -8.03 8.30
N LYS A 124 3.47 -7.70 8.12
CA LYS A 124 4.53 -8.71 7.91
C LYS A 124 4.72 -9.63 9.11
N GLY A 125 4.41 -9.19 10.33
CA GLY A 125 4.44 -10.01 11.53
C GLY A 125 3.39 -11.14 11.56
N TYR A 126 2.37 -11.04 10.71
CA TYR A 126 1.29 -12.03 10.60
C TYR A 126 1.45 -12.98 9.40
N VAL A 127 2.52 -12.84 8.63
CA VAL A 127 2.79 -13.72 7.49
C VAL A 127 3.16 -15.11 8.00
N SER A 128 2.47 -16.14 7.51
CA SER A 128 2.88 -17.53 7.71
C SER A 128 4.01 -17.89 6.74
N TYR A 129 5.10 -18.42 7.26
CA TYR A 129 6.26 -18.87 6.49
C TYR A 129 6.32 -20.41 6.36
N VAL A 130 5.22 -21.09 6.64
CA VAL A 130 5.11 -22.53 6.41
C VAL A 130 4.87 -22.78 4.92
N GLY A 131 5.92 -23.19 4.21
CA GLY A 131 5.92 -23.29 2.75
C GLY A 131 6.06 -21.94 2.07
N ASN A 132 5.21 -21.67 1.06
CA ASN A 132 5.20 -20.35 0.42
C ASN A 132 4.66 -19.29 1.38
N PRO A 133 5.36 -18.17 1.60
CA PRO A 133 4.89 -17.12 2.52
C PRO A 133 3.48 -16.64 2.18
N LYS A 134 2.60 -16.51 3.20
CA LYS A 134 1.19 -16.14 2.99
C LYS A 134 0.64 -15.24 4.09
N LEU A 135 -0.16 -14.26 3.68
CA LEU A 135 -1.04 -13.50 4.56
C LEU A 135 -2.48 -13.62 4.05
N MET A 136 -3.23 -14.50 4.67
CA MET A 136 -4.60 -14.84 4.25
C MET A 136 -5.61 -13.75 4.66
N ASN A 137 -6.75 -13.70 3.96
CA ASN A 137 -7.80 -12.71 4.19
C ASN A 137 -8.35 -12.73 5.63
N ASN A 138 -8.56 -13.91 6.20
CA ASN A 138 -9.03 -14.06 7.59
C ASN A 138 -8.00 -13.53 8.59
N VAL A 139 -6.71 -13.77 8.36
CA VAL A 139 -5.64 -13.27 9.22
C VAL A 139 -5.55 -11.75 9.09
N MET A 140 -5.59 -11.20 7.87
CA MET A 140 -5.62 -9.75 7.65
C MET A 140 -6.83 -9.10 8.34
N ALA A 141 -8.01 -9.74 8.30
CA ALA A 141 -9.24 -9.25 8.92
C ALA A 141 -9.11 -9.09 10.46
N ASP A 142 -8.32 -9.94 11.09
CA ASP A 142 -8.10 -9.96 12.54
C ASP A 142 -6.93 -9.09 13.02
N ILE A 143 -6.15 -8.52 12.11
CA ILE A 143 -5.07 -7.59 12.49
C ILE A 143 -5.68 -6.37 13.19
N VAL A 144 -5.07 -6.00 14.32
CA VAL A 144 -5.42 -4.79 15.07
C VAL A 144 -4.41 -3.70 14.75
N ILE A 145 -4.91 -2.53 14.38
CA ILE A 145 -4.10 -1.33 14.14
C ILE A 145 -4.53 -0.20 15.06
N GLN A 146 -3.62 0.74 15.26
CA GLN A 146 -3.91 1.99 15.93
C GLN A 146 -4.16 3.09 14.92
N ILE A 147 -5.27 3.80 15.07
CA ILE A 147 -5.66 4.91 14.20
C ILE A 147 -6.15 6.10 15.03
N PRO A 148 -5.97 7.34 14.57
CA PRO A 148 -6.61 8.51 15.17
C PRO A 148 -8.13 8.34 15.19
N THR A 149 -8.76 8.75 16.27
CA THR A 149 -10.23 8.80 16.39
C THR A 149 -10.83 9.84 15.43
N GLN A 150 -10.15 10.97 15.27
CA GLN A 150 -10.61 12.08 14.41
C GLN A 150 -10.28 11.83 12.94
N ALA A 151 -11.29 12.00 12.06
CA ALA A 151 -11.13 11.82 10.62
C ALA A 151 -10.15 12.84 10.02
N GLU A 152 -10.19 14.07 10.51
CA GLU A 152 -9.32 15.17 10.06
C GLU A 152 -7.85 14.86 10.33
N GLU A 153 -7.53 14.26 11.48
CA GLU A 153 -6.16 13.84 11.79
C GLU A 153 -5.70 12.72 10.84
N ARG A 154 -6.57 11.74 10.56
CA ARG A 154 -6.27 10.67 9.59
C ARG A 154 -5.95 11.23 8.20
N GLU A 155 -6.72 12.19 7.72
CA GLU A 155 -6.49 12.82 6.41
C GLU A 155 -5.22 13.69 6.39
N GLN A 156 -4.94 14.42 7.47
CA GLN A 156 -3.72 15.21 7.57
C GLN A 156 -2.46 14.34 7.58
N LEU A 157 -2.49 13.24 8.33
CA LEU A 157 -1.42 12.24 8.33
C LEU A 157 -1.28 11.56 6.96
N SER A 158 -2.39 11.22 6.31
CA SER A 158 -2.39 10.65 4.97
C SER A 158 -1.71 11.57 3.96
N SER A 159 -2.07 12.86 3.98
CA SER A 159 -1.43 13.88 3.12
C SER A 159 0.07 14.02 3.40
N PHE A 160 0.47 13.95 4.67
CA PHE A 160 1.87 14.01 5.07
C PHE A 160 2.66 12.79 4.54
N PHE A 161 2.17 11.57 4.73
CA PHE A 161 2.82 10.37 4.21
C PHE A 161 2.92 10.36 2.68
N ALA A 162 1.86 10.77 1.98
CA ALA A 162 1.88 10.89 0.53
C ALA A 162 2.95 11.89 0.03
N LYS A 163 3.16 13.00 0.74
CA LYS A 163 4.24 13.96 0.45
C LYS A 163 5.61 13.36 0.70
N LEU A 164 5.79 12.61 1.79
CA LEU A 164 7.05 11.92 2.09
C LEU A 164 7.40 10.91 1.00
N ASP A 165 6.46 10.08 0.58
CA ASP A 165 6.66 9.09 -0.48
C ASP A 165 7.07 9.75 -1.81
N ASN A 166 6.44 10.86 -2.15
CA ASN A 166 6.80 11.64 -3.33
C ASN A 166 8.23 12.18 -3.23
N LEU A 167 8.62 12.74 -2.08
CA LEU A 167 9.99 13.24 -1.87
C LEU A 167 11.03 12.13 -1.93
N ILE A 168 10.77 10.97 -1.33
CA ILE A 168 11.64 9.79 -1.39
C ILE A 168 11.80 9.34 -2.85
N THR A 169 10.71 9.23 -3.58
CA THR A 169 10.70 8.81 -4.99
C THR A 169 11.49 9.77 -5.86
N LEU A 170 11.31 11.09 -5.69
CA LEU A 170 12.06 12.11 -6.42
C LEU A 170 13.56 12.02 -6.12
N HIS A 171 13.94 11.90 -4.85
CA HIS A 171 15.35 11.78 -4.44
C HIS A 171 16.01 10.53 -5.02
N GLN A 172 15.32 9.39 -5.00
CA GLN A 172 15.81 8.14 -5.60
C GLN A 172 16.03 8.28 -7.11
N ARG A 173 15.12 8.95 -7.83
CA ARG A 173 15.25 9.21 -9.27
C ARG A 173 16.44 10.12 -9.58
N GLU A 174 16.63 11.19 -8.82
CA GLU A 174 17.77 12.11 -8.99
C GLU A 174 19.11 11.42 -8.70
N LEU A 175 19.19 10.64 -7.63
CA LEU A 175 20.37 9.83 -7.31
C LEU A 175 20.70 8.84 -8.43
N TYR A 176 19.70 8.16 -9.00
CA TYR A 176 19.88 7.23 -10.10
C TYR A 176 20.41 7.93 -11.36
N LYS A 177 19.84 9.09 -11.72
CA LYS A 177 20.33 9.91 -12.86
C LYS A 177 21.78 10.33 -12.66
N TYR A 178 22.12 10.81 -11.47
CA TYR A 178 23.48 11.21 -11.12
C TYR A 178 24.47 10.05 -11.25
N LEU A 179 24.17 8.88 -10.66
CA LEU A 179 25.03 7.69 -10.75
C LEU A 179 25.20 7.21 -12.19
N ARG A 180 24.10 7.18 -12.97
CA ARG A 180 24.15 6.83 -14.40
C ARG A 180 25.05 7.78 -15.19
N TYR A 181 24.95 9.08 -14.94
CA TYR A 181 25.81 10.08 -15.56
C TYR A 181 27.29 9.85 -15.23
N GLN A 182 27.64 9.57 -13.98
CA GLN A 182 29.02 9.29 -13.57
C GLN A 182 29.57 8.03 -14.25
N ILE A 183 28.81 6.97 -14.32
CA ILE A 183 29.20 5.71 -15.01
C ILE A 183 29.48 5.97 -16.50
N LEU A 184 28.63 6.74 -17.19
CA LEU A 184 28.79 7.06 -18.60
C LEU A 184 30.03 7.96 -18.85
N LYS A 185 30.34 8.86 -17.90
CA LYS A 185 31.52 9.73 -17.96
C LYS A 185 32.83 8.94 -17.84
N VAL A 186 32.86 7.91 -16.98
CA VAL A 186 34.04 7.02 -16.84
C VAL A 186 34.26 6.21 -18.12
N ARG A 187 33.18 5.64 -18.73
CA ARG A 187 33.27 4.86 -19.96
C ARG A 187 33.74 5.66 -21.20
N ARG A 188 33.62 6.99 -21.18
CA ARG A 188 34.11 7.85 -22.30
C ARG A 188 35.58 8.23 -22.16
N LYS A 189 36.21 7.92 -21.03
CA LYS A 189 37.62 8.23 -20.74
C LYS A 189 38.53 7.00 -20.87
N SER A 190 37.97 5.82 -21.02
CA SER A 190 38.63 4.54 -21.34
C SER A 190 38.47 4.21 -22.82
#